data_e33bcf0e275e965356a5193eaad52bd2
#
_entry.id   e33bcf0e275e965356a5193eaad52bd2
#
_cell.length_a   1.000
_cell.length_b   1.000
_cell.length_c   1.000
_cell.angle_alpha   90.00
_cell.angle_beta   90.00
_cell.angle_gamma   90.00
#
_symmetry.space_group_name_H-M   'P 1'
#
loop_
_entity.id
_entity.type
_entity.pdbx_description
1 polymer ?
#
loop_
_entity_poly.entity_id
_entity_poly.type
_entity_poly.pdbx_seq_one_letter_code
_entity_poly.pdbx_strand_id
1 'polypeptide(L)'
;NIPKPEQLRKIAEALNVNVNSLVEFDIQADGDVLPLLFAIDEIFNVSIKEVDGKPGIFFDNKSLVQFLKDWQAMKELLSSGSQTEDNYEIWKTIRPSVTKTIHED
;
A
#
# COMPACT_ATOMS: atom_id res chain seq x y z
N ASN A 1 -10.87 -22.37 3.83
CA ASN A 1 -9.55 -21.95 4.30
C ASN A 1 -8.93 -20.94 3.38
N ILE A 2 -8.51 -19.86 3.97
CA ILE A 2 -7.86 -18.80 3.21
C ILE A 2 -6.37 -19.12 3.13
N PRO A 3 -5.77 -19.15 1.93
CA PRO A 3 -4.34 -19.37 1.80
C PRO A 3 -3.54 -18.32 2.55
N LYS A 4 -2.35 -18.68 2.98
CA LYS A 4 -1.47 -17.73 3.64
C LYS A 4 -1.02 -16.65 2.64
N PRO A 5 -0.68 -15.44 3.11
CA PRO A 5 -0.25 -14.38 2.21
C PRO A 5 0.90 -14.78 1.29
N GLU A 6 1.83 -15.60 1.78
CA GLU A 6 2.93 -16.08 0.95
C GLU A 6 2.46 -16.93 -0.21
N GLN A 7 1.46 -17.79 0.03
CA GLN A 7 0.90 -18.62 -1.02
C GLN A 7 0.18 -17.78 -2.05
N LEU A 8 -0.55 -16.76 -1.61
CA LEU A 8 -1.25 -15.86 -2.50
C LEU A 8 -0.28 -15.07 -3.37
N ARG A 9 0.84 -14.66 -2.79
CA ARG A 9 1.86 -13.95 -3.55
C ARG A 9 2.44 -14.85 -4.64
N LYS A 10 2.72 -16.11 -4.32
CA LYS A 10 3.24 -17.05 -5.31
C LYS A 10 2.23 -17.31 -6.42
N ILE A 11 0.96 -17.41 -6.08
CA ILE A 11 -0.10 -17.59 -7.07
C ILE A 11 -0.16 -16.37 -7.98
N ALA A 12 -0.09 -15.16 -7.41
CA ALA A 12 -0.13 -13.93 -8.17
C ALA A 12 1.05 -13.86 -9.14
N GLU A 13 2.23 -14.25 -8.69
CA GLU A 13 3.41 -14.26 -9.54
C GLU A 13 3.26 -15.24 -10.69
N ALA A 14 2.75 -16.44 -10.41
CA ALA A 14 2.53 -17.45 -11.43
C ALA A 14 1.52 -17.02 -12.48
N LEU A 15 0.49 -16.28 -12.06
CA LEU A 15 -0.54 -15.79 -12.96
C LEU A 15 -0.21 -14.43 -13.56
N ASN A 16 0.91 -13.86 -13.14
CA ASN A 16 1.37 -12.53 -13.61
C ASN A 16 0.33 -11.45 -13.32
N VAL A 17 -0.26 -11.49 -12.12
CA VAL A 17 -1.24 -10.50 -11.67
C VAL A 17 -0.79 -9.91 -10.35
N ASN A 18 -1.38 -8.76 -9.99
CA ASN A 18 -1.11 -8.12 -8.72
C ASN A 18 -1.72 -8.93 -7.58
N VAL A 19 -0.96 -9.14 -6.50
CA VAL A 19 -1.43 -9.90 -5.37
C VAL A 19 -2.71 -9.30 -4.77
N ASN A 20 -2.88 -7.98 -4.87
CA ASN A 20 -4.08 -7.31 -4.38
C ASN A 20 -5.32 -7.67 -5.18
N SER A 21 -5.15 -8.21 -6.39
CA SER A 21 -6.27 -8.68 -7.18
C SER A 21 -6.77 -10.04 -6.73
N LEU A 22 -5.92 -10.78 -5.99
CA LEU A 22 -6.28 -12.11 -5.52
C LEU A 22 -6.75 -12.11 -4.07
N VAL A 23 -6.40 -11.08 -3.32
CA VAL A 23 -6.66 -11.03 -1.89
C VAL A 23 -7.59 -9.89 -1.56
N GLU A 24 -8.66 -10.23 -0.87
CA GLU A 24 -9.52 -9.24 -0.25
C GLU A 24 -9.16 -9.26 1.23
N PHE A 25 -8.49 -8.21 1.69
CA PHE A 25 -8.03 -8.15 3.08
C PHE A 25 -9.23 -7.94 4.00
N ASP A 26 -9.42 -8.89 4.92
CA ASP A 26 -10.50 -8.82 5.88
C ASP A 26 -10.00 -8.15 7.16
N ILE A 27 -9.88 -6.84 7.11
CA ILE A 27 -9.40 -6.05 8.25
C ILE A 27 -10.59 -5.43 8.96
N GLN A 28 -10.89 -5.94 10.14
CA GLN A 28 -12.03 -5.49 10.93
C GLN A 28 -11.62 -4.90 12.27
N ALA A 29 -10.41 -5.18 12.72
CA ALA A 29 -9.92 -4.71 14.01
C ALA A 29 -8.46 -4.28 13.90
N ASP A 30 -8.01 -3.50 14.87
CA ASP A 30 -6.65 -2.99 14.89
C ASP A 30 -5.61 -4.12 14.79
N GLY A 31 -5.88 -5.24 15.47
CA GLY A 31 -4.96 -6.36 15.47
C GLY A 31 -4.75 -7.00 14.11
N ASP A 32 -5.71 -6.84 13.21
CA ASP A 32 -5.59 -7.42 11.87
C ASP A 32 -4.56 -6.68 11.01
N VAL A 33 -4.22 -5.46 11.39
CA VAL A 33 -3.25 -4.64 10.67
C VAL A 33 -1.81 -4.99 11.07
N LEU A 34 -1.61 -5.47 12.29
CA LEU A 34 -0.26 -5.69 12.81
C LEU A 34 0.58 -6.65 11.97
N PRO A 35 0.07 -7.80 11.55
CA PRO A 35 0.88 -8.70 10.70
C PRO A 35 1.30 -8.05 9.40
N LEU A 36 0.44 -7.19 8.84
CA LEU A 36 0.77 -6.48 7.61
C LEU A 36 1.90 -5.49 7.83
N LEU A 37 1.86 -4.77 8.94
CA LEU A 37 2.90 -3.81 9.28
C LEU A 37 4.24 -4.51 9.52
N PHE A 38 4.23 -5.65 10.21
CA PHE A 38 5.44 -6.41 10.44
C PHE A 38 6.04 -6.93 9.13
N ALA A 39 5.18 -7.40 8.23
CA ALA A 39 5.64 -7.88 6.93
C ALA A 39 6.28 -6.75 6.12
N ILE A 40 5.68 -5.57 6.16
CA ILE A 40 6.22 -4.41 5.48
C ILE A 40 7.59 -4.04 6.04
N ASP A 41 7.72 -4.07 7.36
CA ASP A 41 8.99 -3.77 8.01
C ASP A 41 10.09 -4.75 7.60
N GLU A 42 9.76 -6.04 7.50
CA GLU A 42 10.72 -7.05 7.10
C GLU A 42 11.27 -6.81 5.69
N ILE A 43 10.42 -6.28 4.80
CA ILE A 43 10.82 -6.06 3.42
C ILE A 43 11.54 -4.72 3.26
N PHE A 44 11.05 -3.66 3.89
CA PHE A 44 11.51 -2.30 3.64
C PHE A 44 12.23 -1.65 4.81
N ASN A 45 12.25 -2.30 5.96
CA ASN A 45 12.94 -1.78 7.15
C ASN A 45 12.50 -0.35 7.47
N VAL A 46 11.26 -0.22 7.92
CA VAL A 46 10.67 1.09 8.21
C VAL A 46 11.24 1.72 9.47
N SER A 47 11.13 3.04 9.55
CA SER A 47 11.48 3.80 10.76
C SER A 47 10.21 4.26 11.45
N ILE A 48 10.22 4.22 12.77
CA ILE A 48 9.10 4.74 13.55
C ILE A 48 9.55 6.05 14.19
N LYS A 49 8.87 7.13 13.84
CA LYS A 49 9.21 8.46 14.34
C LYS A 49 7.95 9.18 14.80
N GLU A 50 8.11 10.01 15.81
CA GLU A 50 6.98 10.78 16.34
C GLU A 50 6.88 12.12 15.63
N VAL A 51 5.67 12.43 15.15
CA VAL A 51 5.37 13.71 14.50
C VAL A 51 4.09 14.25 15.13
N ASP A 52 4.16 15.46 15.66
CA ASP A 52 3.03 16.11 16.32
C ASP A 52 2.42 15.24 17.43
N GLY A 53 3.28 14.56 18.17
CA GLY A 53 2.85 13.73 19.29
C GLY A 53 2.33 12.36 18.91
N LYS A 54 2.42 11.98 17.63
CA LYS A 54 1.93 10.69 17.16
C LYS A 54 3.05 9.93 16.46
N PRO A 55 3.22 8.64 16.75
CA PRO A 55 4.19 7.84 16.02
C PRO A 55 3.71 7.58 14.60
N GLY A 56 4.63 7.62 13.68
CA GLY A 56 4.34 7.36 12.28
C GLY A 56 5.39 6.44 11.68
N ILE A 57 5.04 5.80 10.58
CA ILE A 57 5.92 4.90 9.87
C ILE A 57 6.54 5.64 8.70
N PHE A 58 7.86 5.57 8.60
CA PHE A 58 8.61 6.27 7.55
C PHE A 58 9.44 5.28 6.75
N PHE A 59 9.49 5.49 5.45
CA PHE A 59 10.24 4.66 4.53
C PHE A 59 11.44 5.43 3.99
N ASP A 60 12.54 4.71 3.76
CA ASP A 60 13.71 5.29 3.08
C ASP A 60 13.71 4.93 1.59
N ASN A 61 12.89 3.97 1.20
CA ASN A 61 12.77 3.57 -0.21
C ASN A 61 12.18 4.72 -1.04
N LYS A 62 12.91 5.13 -2.08
CA LYS A 62 12.53 6.30 -2.88
C LYS A 62 11.18 6.13 -3.56
N SER A 63 10.91 4.94 -4.07
CA SER A 63 9.65 4.67 -4.75
C SER A 63 8.48 4.79 -3.80
N LEU A 64 8.62 4.25 -2.58
CA LEU A 64 7.57 4.33 -1.58
C LEU A 64 7.39 5.75 -1.07
N VAL A 65 8.48 6.49 -0.90
CA VAL A 65 8.40 7.89 -0.49
C VAL A 65 7.63 8.69 -1.53
N GLN A 66 7.94 8.50 -2.80
CA GLN A 66 7.23 9.20 -3.86
C GLN A 66 5.76 8.81 -3.92
N PHE A 67 5.48 7.53 -3.77
CA PHE A 67 4.10 7.04 -3.73
C PHE A 67 3.32 7.69 -2.58
N LEU A 68 3.94 7.77 -1.40
CA LEU A 68 3.27 8.38 -0.24
C LEU A 68 3.01 9.86 -0.46
N LYS A 69 3.93 10.56 -1.13
CA LYS A 69 3.70 11.97 -1.47
C LYS A 69 2.52 12.12 -2.42
N ASP A 70 2.44 11.26 -3.41
CA ASP A 70 1.34 11.28 -4.38
C ASP A 70 0.02 10.96 -3.69
N TRP A 71 0.04 9.98 -2.81
CA TRP A 71 -1.15 9.58 -2.06
C TRP A 71 -1.60 10.70 -1.13
N GLN A 72 -0.66 11.33 -0.45
CA GLN A 72 -0.98 12.47 0.41
C GLN A 72 -1.65 13.59 -0.38
N ALA A 73 -1.10 13.92 -1.54
CA ALA A 73 -1.68 14.95 -2.40
C ALA A 73 -3.08 14.58 -2.85
N MET A 74 -3.29 13.31 -3.21
CA MET A 74 -4.61 12.85 -3.64
C MET A 74 -5.63 12.91 -2.51
N LYS A 75 -5.23 12.55 -1.30
CA LYS A 75 -6.12 12.62 -0.15
C LYS A 75 -6.48 14.06 0.18
N GLU A 76 -5.55 14.97 0.02
CA GLU A 76 -5.82 16.40 0.24
C GLU A 76 -6.80 16.94 -0.79
N LEU A 77 -6.65 16.54 -2.04
CA LEU A 77 -7.60 16.93 -3.08
C LEU A 77 -8.99 16.39 -2.81
N LEU A 78 -9.06 15.15 -2.35
CA LEU A 78 -10.33 14.52 -2.01
C LEU A 78 -11.00 15.25 -0.84
N SER A 79 -10.20 15.55 0.19
CA SER A 79 -10.70 16.24 1.38
C SER A 79 -11.18 17.66 1.09
N SER A 80 -10.53 18.36 0.18
CA SER A 80 -10.89 19.72 -0.19
C SER A 80 -12.04 19.80 -1.20
N GLY A 81 -12.48 18.66 -1.73
CA GLY A 81 -13.52 18.61 -2.74
C GLY A 81 -13.03 18.85 -4.15
N SER A 82 -11.72 18.96 -4.34
CA SER A 82 -11.13 19.15 -5.67
C SER A 82 -11.04 17.86 -6.47
N GLN A 83 -11.28 16.72 -5.83
CA GLN A 83 -11.26 15.43 -6.48
C GLN A 83 -12.46 14.62 -6.04
N THR A 84 -13.02 13.80 -6.93
CA THR A 84 -14.15 12.94 -6.62
C THR A 84 -13.68 11.59 -6.09
N GLU A 85 -14.55 10.92 -5.35
CA GLU A 85 -14.23 9.58 -4.87
C GLU A 85 -14.08 8.59 -6.00
N ASP A 86 -14.87 8.72 -7.07
CA ASP A 86 -14.75 7.85 -8.23
C ASP A 86 -13.37 7.97 -8.86
N ASN A 87 -12.87 9.18 -9.04
CA ASN A 87 -11.54 9.40 -9.60
C ASN A 87 -10.46 8.89 -8.65
N TYR A 88 -10.67 9.01 -7.35
CA TYR A 88 -9.74 8.49 -6.36
C TYR A 88 -9.65 6.97 -6.45
N GLU A 89 -10.79 6.28 -6.61
CA GLU A 89 -10.79 4.82 -6.76
C GLU A 89 -10.07 4.39 -8.03
N ILE A 90 -10.25 5.13 -9.11
CA ILE A 90 -9.54 4.86 -10.35
C ILE A 90 -8.03 5.03 -10.15
N TRP A 91 -7.63 6.11 -9.49
CA TRP A 91 -6.22 6.36 -9.20
C TRP A 91 -5.59 5.21 -8.42
N LYS A 92 -6.31 4.68 -7.43
CA LYS A 92 -5.80 3.57 -6.62
C LYS A 92 -5.55 2.31 -7.44
N THR A 93 -6.30 2.12 -8.52
CA THR A 93 -6.11 0.97 -9.38
C THR A 93 -4.90 1.12 -10.30
N ILE A 94 -4.67 2.33 -10.77
CA ILE A 94 -3.63 2.61 -11.77
C ILE A 94 -2.25 2.75 -11.14
N ARG A 95 -2.18 3.45 -10.01
CA ARG A 95 -0.91 3.84 -9.41
C ARG A 95 0.01 2.66 -9.05
N PRO A 96 -0.48 1.61 -8.37
CA PRO A 96 0.38 0.47 -8.07
C PRO A 96 0.94 -0.22 -9.29
N SER A 97 0.16 -0.31 -10.36
CA SER A 97 0.62 -0.95 -11.59
C SER A 97 1.77 -0.19 -12.23
N VAL A 98 1.68 1.14 -12.25
CA VAL A 98 2.75 1.97 -12.80
C VAL A 98 4.02 1.82 -11.97
N THR A 99 3.90 1.84 -10.65
CA THR A 99 5.04 1.67 -9.75
C THR A 99 5.71 0.32 -9.95
N LYS A 100 4.92 -0.72 -10.11
CA LYS A 100 5.44 -2.06 -10.33
C LYS A 100 6.22 -2.15 -11.63
N THR A 101 5.71 -1.53 -12.68
CA THR A 101 6.37 -1.52 -13.98
C THR A 101 7.75 -0.87 -13.90
N ILE A 102 7.85 0.24 -13.16
CA ILE A 102 9.12 0.91 -12.96
C ILE A 102 10.12 0.00 -12.26
N HIS A 103 9.64 -0.79 -11.33
CA HIS A 103 10.50 -1.67 -10.54
C HIS A 103 11.10 -2.81 -11.35
N GLU A 104 10.46 -3.20 -12.39
CA GLU A 104 10.94 -4.31 -13.22
C GLU A 104 12.11 -3.91 -14.10
N ASP A 105 12.33 -2.63 -14.24
CA ASP A 105 13.46 -2.11 -14.99
C ASP A 105 14.75 -2.21 -14.18
#